data_46881f308dea2c77baf4a12b43fb3bb7
#
_entry.id   46881f308dea2c77baf4a12b43fb3bb7
#
_cell.length_a   1.000
_cell.length_b   1.000
_cell.length_c   1.000
_cell.angle_alpha   90.00
_cell.angle_beta   90.00
_cell.angle_gamma   90.00
#
_symmetry.space_group_name_H-M   'P 1'
#
loop_
_entity.id
_entity.type
_entity.pdbx_description
1 polymer ?
#
loop_
_entity_poly.entity_id
_entity_poly.type
_entity_poly.pdbx_seq_one_letter_code
_entity_poly.pdbx_strand_id
1 'polypeptide(L)'
;GVETETVIIKTRGDKILDKPLGEIGDKGLFVSEFETALLEKRIDLAVHSAKDLPQRLAEGLEILAVPERADARDVLVQVKNKLPKAPVIGTGSLRRRLYVEKLWPGAQVKLIRGNVETRLAKLAKGEYDGIILAKAGLDRLGIIEREKEHFVFQPLDPEVFLPAACQGIIAVEGRADWEYREMVEKLSHRKTLLSFETERKVLEVLQADCSQPAAAYSVIEPAGIEKEKILLTVMY
;
A
#
# COMPACT_ATOMS: atom_id res chain seq x y z
N GLY A 1 7.83 22.24 19.06
CA GLY A 1 7.97 21.16 18.09
C GLY A 1 9.32 20.49 18.27
N VAL A 2 9.45 19.28 17.73
CA VAL A 2 10.72 18.54 17.72
C VAL A 2 11.36 18.76 16.35
N GLU A 3 12.66 19.04 16.32
CA GLU A 3 13.41 19.13 15.08
C GLU A 3 13.65 17.71 14.53
N THR A 4 13.43 17.53 13.23
CA THR A 4 13.58 16.24 12.57
C THR A 4 14.42 16.37 11.32
N GLU A 5 15.27 15.37 11.06
CA GLU A 5 16.05 15.25 9.83
C GLU A 5 15.53 14.06 9.00
N THR A 6 15.39 14.25 7.69
CA THR A 6 14.97 13.18 6.78
C THR A 6 16.17 12.47 6.16
N VAL A 7 16.32 11.18 6.44
CA VAL A 7 17.35 10.30 5.86
C VAL A 7 16.72 9.44 4.76
N ILE A 8 17.22 9.59 3.53
CA ILE A 8 16.73 8.79 2.39
C ILE A 8 17.54 7.51 2.27
N ILE A 9 16.88 6.36 2.43
CA ILE A 9 17.46 5.03 2.29
C ILE A 9 16.89 4.37 1.02
N LYS A 10 17.76 3.93 0.12
CA LYS A 10 17.37 3.16 -1.09
C LYS A 10 17.38 1.67 -0.78
N THR A 11 16.23 1.02 -0.95
CA THR A 11 16.07 -0.41 -0.71
C THR A 11 16.47 -1.26 -1.92
N ARG A 12 16.64 -2.58 -1.72
CA ARG A 12 16.81 -3.54 -2.82
C ARG A 12 15.61 -3.56 -3.74
N GLY A 13 14.40 -3.42 -3.18
CA GLY A 13 13.16 -3.36 -3.94
C GLY A 13 13.08 -2.20 -4.91
N ASP A 14 13.72 -1.07 -4.60
CA ASP A 14 13.80 0.09 -5.49
C ASP A 14 14.75 -0.15 -6.68
N LYS A 15 15.72 -1.05 -6.53
CA LYS A 15 16.74 -1.34 -7.54
C LYS A 15 16.31 -2.40 -8.55
N ILE A 16 15.43 -3.35 -8.17
CA ILE A 16 15.00 -4.46 -9.01
C ILE A 16 13.69 -4.08 -9.71
N LEU A 17 13.75 -3.71 -10.97
CA LEU A 17 12.60 -3.22 -11.74
C LEU A 17 12.10 -4.19 -12.82
N ASP A 18 12.83 -5.27 -13.09
CA ASP A 18 12.63 -6.18 -14.21
C ASP A 18 11.89 -7.48 -13.85
N LYS A 19 11.67 -7.76 -12.57
CA LYS A 19 11.02 -8.98 -12.09
C LYS A 19 9.74 -8.69 -11.29
N PRO A 20 8.72 -9.58 -11.34
CA PRO A 20 7.59 -9.55 -10.42
C PRO A 20 8.04 -9.70 -8.96
N LEU A 21 7.37 -9.02 -8.02
CA LEU A 21 7.71 -9.10 -6.58
C LEU A 21 7.70 -10.53 -6.04
N GLY A 22 6.75 -11.37 -6.48
CA GLY A 22 6.63 -12.76 -6.04
C GLY A 22 7.79 -13.69 -6.49
N GLU A 23 8.55 -13.29 -7.50
CA GLU A 23 9.71 -14.08 -7.99
C GLU A 23 11.02 -13.70 -7.30
N ILE A 24 11.07 -12.59 -6.57
CA ILE A 24 12.29 -12.10 -5.94
C ILE A 24 12.56 -12.83 -4.61
N GLY A 25 11.54 -13.50 -4.03
CA GLY A 25 11.68 -14.48 -2.94
C GLY A 25 12.16 -13.94 -1.58
N ASP A 26 12.41 -12.66 -1.45
CA ASP A 26 13.03 -12.06 -0.26
C ASP A 26 11.95 -11.40 0.61
N LYS A 27 11.66 -12.01 1.77
CA LYS A 27 10.80 -11.43 2.80
C LYS A 27 11.50 -10.19 3.35
N GLY A 28 10.93 -9.01 3.13
CA GLY A 28 11.51 -7.74 3.61
C GLY A 28 12.26 -6.92 2.56
N LEU A 29 12.05 -7.17 1.27
CA LEU A 29 12.72 -6.51 0.14
C LEU A 29 12.71 -4.96 0.20
N PHE A 30 11.72 -4.37 0.87
CA PHE A 30 11.55 -2.92 1.03
C PHE A 30 11.79 -2.43 2.45
N VAL A 31 12.11 -3.32 3.40
CA VAL A 31 12.13 -3.00 4.83
C VAL A 31 13.46 -3.31 5.49
N SER A 32 14.19 -4.33 5.03
CA SER A 32 15.42 -4.81 5.68
C SER A 32 16.50 -3.75 5.85
N GLU A 33 16.66 -2.84 4.91
CA GLU A 33 17.63 -1.74 5.02
C GLU A 33 17.22 -0.70 6.09
N PHE A 34 15.89 -0.48 6.26
CA PHE A 34 15.36 0.39 7.31
C PHE A 34 15.51 -0.27 8.68
N GLU A 35 15.14 -1.55 8.82
CA GLU A 35 15.30 -2.30 10.08
C GLU A 35 16.77 -2.33 10.53
N THR A 36 17.70 -2.57 9.60
CA THR A 36 19.14 -2.49 9.88
C THR A 36 19.54 -1.10 10.36
N ALA A 37 19.08 -0.04 9.71
CA ALA A 37 19.39 1.33 10.08
C ALA A 37 18.81 1.75 11.45
N LEU A 38 17.61 1.23 11.80
CA LEU A 38 16.99 1.41 13.11
C LEU A 38 17.80 0.71 14.22
N LEU A 39 18.15 -0.56 14.02
CA LEU A 39 18.93 -1.35 14.99
C LEU A 39 20.35 -0.79 15.21
N GLU A 40 20.97 -0.29 14.14
CA GLU A 40 22.28 0.39 14.19
C GLU A 40 22.20 1.84 14.70
N LYS A 41 21.00 2.33 15.05
CA LYS A 41 20.73 3.70 15.54
C LYS A 41 21.18 4.80 14.55
N ARG A 42 21.20 4.49 13.25
CA ARG A 42 21.46 5.48 12.19
C ARG A 42 20.24 6.33 11.87
N ILE A 43 19.05 5.79 12.17
CA ILE A 43 17.77 6.48 12.15
C ILE A 43 17.00 6.11 13.41
N ASP A 44 16.05 6.94 13.80
CA ASP A 44 15.19 6.70 14.97
C ASP A 44 13.85 6.13 14.58
N LEU A 45 13.33 6.54 13.43
CA LEU A 45 12.02 6.14 12.90
C LEU A 45 12.14 5.81 11.42
N ALA A 46 11.35 4.82 11.00
CA ALA A 46 11.10 4.52 9.59
C ALA A 46 9.62 4.68 9.29
N VAL A 47 9.29 5.28 8.14
CA VAL A 47 7.90 5.54 7.73
C VAL A 47 7.58 4.66 6.53
N HIS A 48 6.58 3.79 6.68
CA HIS A 48 6.23 2.77 5.70
C HIS A 48 4.80 2.93 5.17
N SER A 49 4.60 2.50 3.93
CA SER A 49 3.27 2.05 3.50
C SER A 49 2.98 0.73 4.20
N ALA A 50 1.99 0.68 5.08
CA ALA A 50 1.76 -0.47 5.96
C ALA A 50 1.48 -1.77 5.19
N LYS A 51 0.93 -1.69 3.97
CA LYS A 51 0.69 -2.85 3.09
C LYS A 51 1.97 -3.54 2.60
N ASP A 52 3.11 -2.85 2.67
CA ASP A 52 4.41 -3.34 2.18
C ASP A 52 5.29 -3.88 3.33
N LEU A 53 4.79 -3.79 4.59
CA LEU A 53 5.45 -4.34 5.77
C LEU A 53 5.46 -5.88 5.75
N PRO A 54 6.55 -6.51 6.21
CA PRO A 54 6.60 -7.95 6.40
C PRO A 54 5.62 -8.39 7.51
N GLN A 55 5.27 -9.68 7.54
CA GLN A 55 4.42 -10.25 8.59
C GLN A 55 5.02 -10.06 10.00
N ARG A 56 6.31 -10.18 10.12
CA ARG A 56 7.07 -9.98 11.37
C ARG A 56 8.18 -8.99 11.12
N LEU A 57 8.33 -8.06 12.05
CA LEU A 57 9.45 -7.14 12.11
C LEU A 57 10.67 -7.83 12.71
N ALA A 58 11.84 -7.24 12.53
CA ALA A 58 13.05 -7.67 13.21
C ALA A 58 12.89 -7.54 14.75
N GLU A 59 13.55 -8.41 15.50
CA GLU A 59 13.53 -8.38 16.94
C GLU A 59 14.04 -7.03 17.48
N GLY A 60 13.32 -6.48 18.46
CA GLY A 60 13.61 -5.15 19.03
C GLY A 60 12.98 -3.98 18.29
N LEU A 61 12.25 -4.22 17.20
CA LEU A 61 11.50 -3.19 16.47
C LEU A 61 9.99 -3.40 16.65
N GLU A 62 9.26 -2.28 16.66
CA GLU A 62 7.81 -2.23 16.82
C GLU A 62 7.20 -1.14 15.91
N ILE A 63 5.91 -1.30 15.60
CA ILE A 63 5.14 -0.19 15.02
C ILE A 63 4.70 0.72 16.17
N LEU A 64 5.30 1.89 16.22
CA LEU A 64 5.08 2.87 17.28
C LEU A 64 3.83 3.72 17.01
N ALA A 65 3.51 3.98 15.76
CA ALA A 65 2.33 4.76 15.41
C ALA A 65 1.69 4.35 14.09
N VAL A 66 0.37 4.51 14.06
CA VAL A 66 -0.47 4.32 12.87
C VAL A 66 -1.39 5.53 12.75
N PRO A 67 -1.01 6.58 11.99
CA PRO A 67 -1.83 7.75 11.75
C PRO A 67 -3.12 7.43 10.99
N GLU A 68 -4.01 8.41 10.87
CA GLU A 68 -5.30 8.25 10.20
C GLU A 68 -5.15 7.70 8.78
N ARG A 69 -6.00 6.71 8.45
CA ARG A 69 -6.02 6.04 7.16
C ARG A 69 -6.45 6.98 6.06
N ALA A 70 -5.67 7.09 5.01
CA ALA A 70 -6.10 7.71 3.76
C ALA A 70 -7.04 6.78 2.98
N ASP A 71 -7.60 7.25 1.87
CA ASP A 71 -8.49 6.47 1.02
C ASP A 71 -7.83 5.16 0.56
N ALA A 72 -8.41 4.03 1.00
CA ALA A 72 -7.87 2.69 0.75
C ALA A 72 -8.11 2.18 -0.68
N ARG A 73 -8.96 2.86 -1.47
CA ARG A 73 -9.36 2.40 -2.80
C ARG A 73 -8.20 2.28 -3.77
N ASP A 74 -8.36 1.39 -4.72
CA ASP A 74 -7.60 1.40 -5.95
C ASP A 74 -8.22 2.40 -6.95
N VAL A 75 -7.41 2.89 -7.86
CA VAL A 75 -7.81 3.82 -8.93
C VAL A 75 -7.37 3.25 -10.26
N LEU A 76 -8.30 3.11 -11.20
CA LEU A 76 -7.98 2.93 -12.60
C LEU A 76 -7.61 4.29 -13.18
N VAL A 77 -6.38 4.41 -13.65
CA VAL A 77 -5.88 5.60 -14.35
C VAL A 77 -5.76 5.29 -15.83
N GLN A 78 -6.35 6.14 -16.66
CA GLN A 78 -6.34 6.01 -18.12
C GLN A 78 -6.16 7.36 -18.79
N VAL A 79 -5.65 7.38 -20.01
CA VAL A 79 -5.66 8.59 -20.84
C VAL A 79 -7.12 8.92 -21.20
N LYS A 80 -7.45 10.21 -21.47
CA LYS A 80 -8.81 10.75 -21.71
C LYS A 80 -9.63 10.07 -22.85
N ASN A 81 -9.60 8.76 -22.91
CA ASN A 81 -10.43 7.99 -23.84
C ASN A 81 -11.01 6.77 -23.14
N LYS A 82 -12.14 6.30 -23.62
CA LYS A 82 -12.75 5.08 -23.11
C LYS A 82 -11.82 3.89 -23.37
N LEU A 83 -11.68 2.99 -22.37
CA LEU A 83 -10.93 1.75 -22.56
C LEU A 83 -11.46 0.98 -23.77
N PRO A 84 -10.57 0.37 -24.59
CA PRO A 84 -11.01 -0.53 -25.66
C PRO A 84 -11.68 -1.80 -25.08
N LYS A 85 -12.33 -2.60 -25.96
CA LYS A 85 -12.99 -3.86 -25.52
C LYS A 85 -12.01 -4.86 -24.90
N ALA A 86 -10.76 -4.87 -25.33
CA ALA A 86 -9.70 -5.73 -24.83
C ALA A 86 -8.50 -4.86 -24.40
N PRO A 87 -8.59 -4.18 -23.25
CA PRO A 87 -7.56 -3.23 -22.85
C PRO A 87 -6.30 -3.92 -22.32
N VAL A 88 -5.16 -3.25 -22.49
CA VAL A 88 -3.91 -3.61 -21.83
C VAL A 88 -3.83 -2.85 -20.50
N ILE A 89 -3.97 -3.57 -19.39
CA ILE A 89 -3.95 -2.99 -18.02
C ILE A 89 -2.64 -3.29 -17.31
N GLY A 90 -1.95 -2.22 -16.88
CA GLY A 90 -0.67 -2.31 -16.16
C GLY A 90 -0.86 -2.53 -14.66
N THR A 91 -0.37 -3.64 -14.11
CA THR A 91 -0.25 -3.89 -12.67
C THR A 91 0.87 -4.89 -12.37
N GLY A 92 1.55 -4.71 -11.22
CA GLY A 92 2.48 -5.71 -10.68
C GLY A 92 1.89 -6.52 -9.52
N SER A 93 0.62 -6.30 -9.17
CA SER A 93 -0.06 -6.96 -8.07
C SER A 93 -0.90 -8.13 -8.57
N LEU A 94 -0.68 -9.32 -8.02
CA LEU A 94 -1.47 -10.51 -8.36
C LEU A 94 -2.94 -10.33 -7.98
N ARG A 95 -3.23 -9.73 -6.81
CA ARG A 95 -4.59 -9.37 -6.41
C ARG A 95 -5.29 -8.51 -7.47
N ARG A 96 -4.66 -7.42 -7.91
CA ARG A 96 -5.22 -6.52 -8.94
C ARG A 96 -5.42 -7.24 -10.27
N ARG A 97 -4.49 -8.13 -10.63
CA ARG A 97 -4.59 -8.94 -11.83
C ARG A 97 -5.87 -9.77 -11.84
N LEU A 98 -6.17 -10.50 -10.76
CA LEU A 98 -7.38 -11.31 -10.66
C LEU A 98 -8.66 -10.47 -10.79
N TYR A 99 -8.69 -9.29 -10.18
CA TYR A 99 -9.83 -8.38 -10.34
C TYR A 99 -9.95 -7.83 -11.77
N VAL A 100 -8.85 -7.50 -12.42
CA VAL A 100 -8.87 -7.05 -13.83
C VAL A 100 -9.41 -8.14 -14.73
N GLU A 101 -8.94 -9.37 -14.60
CA GLU A 101 -9.40 -10.52 -15.38
C GLU A 101 -10.89 -10.80 -15.16
N LYS A 102 -11.40 -10.59 -13.94
CA LYS A 102 -12.82 -10.75 -13.59
C LYS A 102 -13.71 -9.63 -14.14
N LEU A 103 -13.29 -8.38 -14.02
CA LEU A 103 -14.12 -7.19 -14.29
C LEU A 103 -14.04 -6.73 -15.75
N TRP A 104 -12.93 -7.00 -16.42
CA TRP A 104 -12.73 -6.69 -17.84
C TRP A 104 -12.39 -7.97 -18.63
N PRO A 105 -13.40 -8.82 -18.93
CA PRO A 105 -13.17 -10.02 -19.73
C PRO A 105 -12.51 -9.67 -21.08
N GLY A 106 -11.37 -10.29 -21.36
CA GLY A 106 -10.56 -10.01 -22.53
C GLY A 106 -9.45 -8.97 -22.31
N ALA A 107 -9.35 -8.35 -21.13
CA ALA A 107 -8.21 -7.50 -20.81
C ALA A 107 -6.89 -8.30 -20.76
N GLN A 108 -5.84 -7.71 -21.32
CA GLN A 108 -4.48 -8.22 -21.16
C GLN A 108 -3.80 -7.54 -19.97
N VAL A 109 -3.39 -8.31 -18.97
CA VAL A 109 -2.62 -7.77 -17.84
C VAL A 109 -1.13 -7.83 -18.14
N LYS A 110 -0.47 -6.66 -18.12
CA LYS A 110 0.99 -6.55 -18.25
C LYS A 110 1.63 -6.06 -16.97
N LEU A 111 2.82 -6.60 -16.67
CA LEU A 111 3.63 -6.12 -15.55
C LEU A 111 4.01 -4.66 -15.75
N ILE A 112 3.79 -3.82 -14.73
CA ILE A 112 4.30 -2.46 -14.65
C ILE A 112 5.04 -2.25 -13.34
N ARG A 113 6.26 -1.70 -13.42
CA ARG A 113 7.12 -1.39 -12.27
C ARG A 113 7.60 0.05 -12.35
N GLY A 114 8.12 0.54 -11.23
CA GLY A 114 8.57 1.91 -11.02
C GLY A 114 7.71 2.65 -10.00
N ASN A 115 8.09 3.86 -9.66
CA ASN A 115 7.29 4.75 -8.83
C ASN A 115 6.05 5.26 -9.61
N VAL A 116 5.19 6.03 -8.96
CA VAL A 116 3.93 6.52 -9.57
C VAL A 116 4.21 7.34 -10.82
N GLU A 117 5.18 8.26 -10.79
CA GLU A 117 5.56 9.11 -11.93
C GLU A 117 6.02 8.28 -13.14
N THR A 118 6.89 7.29 -12.89
CA THR A 118 7.37 6.38 -13.93
C THR A 118 6.22 5.62 -14.59
N ARG A 119 5.24 5.16 -13.79
CA ARG A 119 4.09 4.41 -14.31
C ARG A 119 3.15 5.31 -15.12
N LEU A 120 2.92 6.55 -14.67
CA LEU A 120 2.15 7.53 -15.43
C LEU A 120 2.83 7.88 -16.76
N ALA A 121 4.16 8.04 -16.76
CA ALA A 121 4.91 8.28 -17.98
C ALA A 121 4.78 7.13 -19.01
N LYS A 122 4.77 5.87 -18.55
CA LYS A 122 4.53 4.70 -19.41
C LYS A 122 3.10 4.68 -19.97
N LEU A 123 2.11 5.03 -19.14
CA LEU A 123 0.72 5.17 -19.59
C LEU A 123 0.60 6.28 -20.65
N ALA A 124 1.20 7.45 -20.45
CA ALA A 124 1.21 8.55 -21.39
C ALA A 124 1.85 8.20 -22.74
N LYS A 125 2.86 7.29 -22.73
CA LYS A 125 3.49 6.77 -23.96
C LYS A 125 2.65 5.72 -24.69
N GLY A 126 1.49 5.33 -24.16
CA GLY A 126 0.61 4.34 -24.77
C GLY A 126 1.10 2.88 -24.62
N GLU A 127 2.01 2.60 -23.67
CA GLU A 127 2.43 1.23 -23.38
C GLU A 127 1.30 0.39 -22.73
N TYR A 128 0.30 1.08 -22.18
CA TYR A 128 -0.89 0.56 -21.52
C TYR A 128 -2.11 1.40 -21.88
N ASP A 129 -3.30 0.81 -21.92
CA ASP A 129 -4.58 1.53 -22.02
C ASP A 129 -5.05 2.04 -20.65
N GLY A 130 -4.64 1.37 -19.59
CA GLY A 130 -4.90 1.76 -18.21
C GLY A 130 -3.90 1.17 -17.24
N ILE A 131 -3.76 1.78 -16.08
CA ILE A 131 -2.94 1.26 -14.97
C ILE A 131 -3.71 1.33 -13.66
N ILE A 132 -3.43 0.44 -12.71
CA ILE A 132 -4.09 0.47 -11.40
C ILE A 132 -3.11 0.91 -10.32
N LEU A 133 -3.46 2.00 -9.64
CA LEU A 133 -2.68 2.62 -8.57
C LEU A 133 -3.50 2.72 -7.28
N ALA A 134 -2.83 2.84 -6.13
CA ALA A 134 -3.50 3.12 -4.86
C ALA A 134 -3.83 4.61 -4.74
N LYS A 135 -5.09 4.94 -4.42
CA LYS A 135 -5.57 6.32 -4.30
C LYS A 135 -4.74 7.13 -3.28
N ALA A 136 -4.47 6.54 -2.11
CA ALA A 136 -3.68 7.20 -1.09
C ALA A 136 -2.29 7.69 -1.58
N GLY A 137 -1.65 6.94 -2.49
CA GLY A 137 -0.38 7.37 -3.09
C GLY A 137 -0.56 8.55 -4.05
N LEU A 138 -1.63 8.53 -4.86
CA LEU A 138 -1.96 9.62 -5.77
C LEU A 138 -2.30 10.91 -5.02
N ASP A 139 -3.09 10.81 -3.93
CA ASP A 139 -3.51 11.94 -3.12
C ASP A 139 -2.30 12.58 -2.41
N ARG A 140 -1.45 11.77 -1.75
CA ARG A 140 -0.26 12.27 -1.03
C ARG A 140 0.73 12.99 -1.93
N LEU A 141 0.83 12.59 -3.18
CA LEU A 141 1.69 13.22 -4.19
C LEU A 141 1.02 14.37 -4.95
N GLY A 142 -0.26 14.68 -4.66
CA GLY A 142 -1.03 15.71 -5.36
C GLY A 142 -1.23 15.42 -6.85
N ILE A 143 -1.11 14.14 -7.25
CA ILE A 143 -1.08 13.76 -8.67
C ILE A 143 -2.44 13.96 -9.34
N ILE A 144 -3.53 13.65 -8.66
CA ILE A 144 -4.87 13.77 -9.24
C ILE A 144 -5.12 15.19 -9.73
N GLU A 145 -4.86 16.18 -8.89
CA GLU A 145 -5.04 17.60 -9.26
C GLU A 145 -4.05 18.05 -10.34
N ARG A 146 -2.79 17.62 -10.24
CA ARG A 146 -1.77 18.02 -11.19
C ARG A 146 -1.97 17.44 -12.59
N GLU A 147 -2.46 16.22 -12.68
CA GLU A 147 -2.53 15.46 -13.93
C GLU A 147 -3.96 15.27 -14.49
N LYS A 148 -4.97 15.90 -13.87
CA LYS A 148 -6.40 15.77 -14.26
C LYS A 148 -6.69 16.17 -15.71
N GLU A 149 -5.83 16.99 -16.33
CA GLU A 149 -5.96 17.38 -17.72
C GLU A 149 -5.47 16.28 -18.68
N HIS A 150 -4.56 15.42 -18.25
CA HIS A 150 -3.95 14.36 -19.06
C HIS A 150 -4.60 13.00 -18.85
N PHE A 151 -5.05 12.72 -17.63
CA PHE A 151 -5.58 11.42 -17.22
C PHE A 151 -6.98 11.50 -16.62
N VAL A 152 -7.71 10.41 -16.75
CA VAL A 152 -8.93 10.15 -16.00
C VAL A 152 -8.56 9.24 -14.84
N PHE A 153 -8.94 9.64 -13.62
CA PHE A 153 -8.74 8.90 -12.39
C PHE A 153 -10.10 8.37 -11.92
N GLN A 154 -10.31 7.06 -12.05
CA GLN A 154 -11.56 6.41 -11.65
C GLN A 154 -11.33 5.58 -10.38
N PRO A 155 -11.77 6.04 -9.21
CA PRO A 155 -11.73 5.23 -7.99
C PRO A 155 -12.61 3.99 -8.16
N LEU A 156 -12.08 2.83 -7.75
CA LEU A 156 -12.78 1.56 -7.81
C LEU A 156 -13.49 1.31 -6.49
N ASP A 157 -14.73 0.83 -6.57
CA ASP A 157 -15.54 0.51 -5.40
C ASP A 157 -14.90 -0.63 -4.59
N PRO A 158 -14.62 -0.46 -3.29
CA PRO A 158 -14.01 -1.49 -2.47
C PRO A 158 -14.86 -2.76 -2.30
N GLU A 159 -16.18 -2.69 -2.51
CA GLU A 159 -17.04 -3.87 -2.51
C GLU A 159 -16.81 -4.75 -3.74
N VAL A 160 -16.38 -4.16 -4.85
CA VAL A 160 -16.14 -4.83 -6.13
C VAL A 160 -14.67 -5.11 -6.36
N PHE A 161 -13.81 -4.19 -5.92
CA PHE A 161 -12.36 -4.24 -6.08
C PHE A 161 -11.70 -4.07 -4.71
N LEU A 162 -11.67 -5.15 -3.93
CA LEU A 162 -11.22 -5.14 -2.54
C LEU A 162 -9.75 -4.67 -2.43
N PRO A 163 -9.44 -3.66 -1.60
CA PRO A 163 -8.08 -3.16 -1.39
C PRO A 163 -7.12 -4.23 -0.84
N ALA A 164 -5.83 -4.01 -1.01
CA ALA A 164 -4.84 -4.79 -0.27
C ALA A 164 -4.97 -4.52 1.23
N ALA A 165 -4.64 -5.50 2.07
CA ALA A 165 -4.58 -5.30 3.51
C ALA A 165 -3.67 -4.10 3.84
N CYS A 166 -4.12 -3.26 4.75
CA CYS A 166 -3.47 -2.03 5.19
C CYS A 166 -3.22 -0.98 4.07
N GLN A 167 -3.88 -1.09 2.91
CA GLN A 167 -3.76 -0.06 1.89
C GLN A 167 -4.31 1.28 2.40
N GLY A 168 -3.59 2.37 2.14
CA GLY A 168 -3.91 3.72 2.63
C GLY A 168 -3.34 4.04 4.02
N ILE A 169 -2.88 3.04 4.76
CA ILE A 169 -2.29 3.21 6.09
C ILE A 169 -0.79 3.50 5.97
N ILE A 170 -0.32 4.47 6.76
CA ILE A 170 1.08 4.71 7.08
C ILE A 170 1.37 4.03 8.42
N ALA A 171 2.52 3.36 8.53
CA ALA A 171 3.02 2.82 9.78
C ALA A 171 4.38 3.45 10.09
N VAL A 172 4.57 3.86 11.33
CA VAL A 172 5.83 4.39 11.84
C VAL A 172 6.49 3.32 12.69
N GLU A 173 7.63 2.81 12.22
CA GLU A 173 8.43 1.80 12.88
C GLU A 173 9.57 2.44 13.64
N GLY A 174 9.92 1.88 14.79
CA GLY A 174 11.05 2.32 15.60
C GLY A 174 11.50 1.24 16.57
N ARG A 175 12.57 1.51 17.32
CA ARG A 175 13.05 0.60 18.36
C ARG A 175 12.07 0.57 19.53
N ALA A 176 11.83 -0.63 20.08
CA ALA A 176 10.95 -0.83 21.22
C ALA A 176 11.42 -0.09 22.49
N ASP A 177 12.74 0.08 22.65
CA ASP A 177 13.39 0.77 23.77
C ASP A 177 13.69 2.27 23.50
N TRP A 178 13.15 2.85 22.42
CA TRP A 178 13.43 4.24 22.11
C TRP A 178 12.77 5.20 23.11
N GLU A 179 13.56 6.12 23.68
CA GLU A 179 13.16 7.00 24.78
C GLU A 179 12.00 7.97 24.45
N TYR A 180 11.81 8.32 23.16
CA TYR A 180 10.74 9.23 22.71
C TYR A 180 9.52 8.52 22.11
N ARG A 181 9.40 7.18 22.28
CA ARG A 181 8.30 6.39 21.70
C ARG A 181 6.90 6.93 22.05
N GLU A 182 6.67 7.31 23.32
CA GLU A 182 5.37 7.82 23.77
C GLU A 182 4.91 9.09 23.03
N MET A 183 5.85 9.88 22.55
CA MET A 183 5.55 11.08 21.76
C MET A 183 5.02 10.70 20.37
N VAL A 184 5.58 9.67 19.76
CA VAL A 184 5.18 9.17 18.43
C VAL A 184 3.89 8.37 18.51
N GLU A 185 3.67 7.59 19.56
CA GLU A 185 2.44 6.83 19.81
C GLU A 185 1.18 7.72 19.79
N LYS A 186 1.31 8.98 20.22
CA LYS A 186 0.22 9.99 20.17
C LYS A 186 -0.24 10.34 18.75
N LEU A 187 0.52 10.00 17.72
CA LEU A 187 0.13 10.16 16.32
C LEU A 187 -0.86 9.07 15.87
N SER A 188 -1.03 8.03 16.67
CA SER A 188 -1.91 6.92 16.32
C SER A 188 -3.37 7.33 16.31
N HIS A 189 -4.07 6.98 15.23
CA HIS A 189 -5.51 7.11 15.11
C HIS A 189 -6.17 5.77 15.50
N ARG A 190 -6.95 5.76 16.58
CA ARG A 190 -7.50 4.54 17.19
C ARG A 190 -8.19 3.61 16.19
N LYS A 191 -9.09 4.15 15.35
CA LYS A 191 -9.81 3.32 14.37
C LYS A 191 -8.89 2.74 13.30
N THR A 192 -7.89 3.50 12.87
CA THR A 192 -6.90 3.01 11.91
C THR A 192 -6.01 1.94 12.52
N LEU A 193 -5.62 2.08 13.79
CA LEU A 193 -4.85 1.06 14.50
C LEU A 193 -5.63 -0.26 14.59
N LEU A 194 -6.92 -0.23 14.95
CA LEU A 194 -7.78 -1.41 14.95
C LEU A 194 -7.89 -2.05 13.56
N SER A 195 -8.02 -1.24 12.50
CA SER A 195 -8.03 -1.75 11.13
C SER A 195 -6.69 -2.38 10.76
N PHE A 196 -5.59 -1.73 11.09
CA PHE A 196 -4.24 -2.23 10.85
C PHE A 196 -4.00 -3.59 11.51
N GLU A 197 -4.31 -3.72 12.80
CA GLU A 197 -4.16 -4.96 13.55
C GLU A 197 -5.05 -6.08 12.99
N THR A 198 -6.33 -5.76 12.72
CA THR A 198 -7.29 -6.72 12.16
C THR A 198 -6.85 -7.24 10.80
N GLU A 199 -6.48 -6.35 9.88
CA GLU A 199 -6.10 -6.72 8.51
C GLU A 199 -4.76 -7.49 8.49
N ARG A 200 -3.81 -7.13 9.34
CA ARG A 200 -2.56 -7.89 9.51
C ARG A 200 -2.81 -9.28 10.09
N LYS A 201 -3.73 -9.38 11.06
CA LYS A 201 -4.10 -10.68 11.65
C LYS A 201 -4.73 -11.62 10.62
N VAL A 202 -5.52 -11.09 9.68
CA VAL A 202 -6.04 -11.88 8.55
C VAL A 202 -4.89 -12.46 7.72
N LEU A 203 -3.92 -11.63 7.33
CA LEU A 203 -2.77 -12.09 6.54
C LEU A 203 -1.94 -13.13 7.31
N GLU A 204 -1.78 -12.97 8.62
CA GLU A 204 -1.07 -13.94 9.46
C GLU A 204 -1.80 -15.29 9.48
N VAL A 205 -3.12 -15.31 9.71
CA VAL A 205 -3.94 -16.53 9.73
C VAL A 205 -3.92 -17.23 8.38
N LEU A 206 -4.00 -16.47 7.28
CA LEU A 206 -3.93 -17.01 5.92
C LEU A 206 -2.51 -17.39 5.49
N GLN A 207 -1.50 -17.07 6.30
CA GLN A 207 -0.07 -17.20 5.94
C GLN A 207 0.25 -16.51 4.61
N ALA A 208 -0.48 -15.42 4.31
CA ALA A 208 -0.40 -14.70 3.06
C ALA A 208 0.65 -13.57 3.13
N ASP A 209 1.37 -13.37 2.04
CA ASP A 209 2.32 -12.28 1.85
C ASP A 209 2.04 -11.51 0.55
N CYS A 210 2.91 -10.56 0.20
CA CYS A 210 2.76 -9.74 -1.00
C CYS A 210 2.79 -10.52 -2.33
N SER A 211 3.23 -11.79 -2.30
CA SER A 211 3.29 -12.67 -3.48
C SER A 211 1.99 -13.39 -3.76
N GLN A 212 1.03 -13.34 -2.82
CA GLN A 212 -0.25 -14.02 -2.92
C GLN A 212 -1.40 -13.04 -3.21
N PRO A 213 -2.52 -13.49 -3.78
CA PRO A 213 -3.64 -12.62 -4.14
C PRO A 213 -4.55 -12.30 -2.94
N ALA A 214 -4.00 -12.22 -1.73
CA ALA A 214 -4.77 -11.93 -0.53
C ALA A 214 -5.18 -10.46 -0.45
N ALA A 215 -6.40 -10.22 0.04
CA ALA A 215 -6.90 -8.90 0.38
C ALA A 215 -7.69 -8.96 1.68
N ALA A 216 -7.61 -7.88 2.46
CA ALA A 216 -8.43 -7.67 3.65
C ALA A 216 -8.74 -6.17 3.77
N TYR A 217 -9.98 -5.85 4.05
CA TYR A 217 -10.40 -4.48 4.26
C TYR A 217 -11.39 -4.41 5.41
N SER A 218 -11.10 -3.58 6.38
CA SER A 218 -11.93 -3.39 7.56
C SER A 218 -12.44 -1.96 7.66
N VAL A 219 -13.69 -1.83 8.12
CA VAL A 219 -14.35 -0.55 8.44
C VAL A 219 -14.79 -0.61 9.90
N ILE A 220 -14.48 0.44 10.66
CA ILE A 220 -14.86 0.54 12.07
C ILE A 220 -16.09 1.44 12.18
N GLU A 221 -17.22 0.84 12.55
CA GLU A 221 -18.51 1.51 12.66
C GLU A 221 -18.96 1.65 14.14
N PRO A 222 -19.69 2.69 14.50
CA PRO A 222 -20.36 2.76 15.80
C PRO A 222 -21.37 1.61 15.95
N ALA A 223 -21.42 0.95 17.09
CA ALA A 223 -22.36 -0.14 17.38
C ALA A 223 -23.18 0.10 18.68
N GLY A 224 -23.48 1.37 19.00
CA GLY A 224 -24.18 1.80 20.23
C GLY A 224 -23.29 2.64 21.14
N ILE A 225 -23.72 2.83 22.40
CA ILE A 225 -22.97 3.63 23.38
C ILE A 225 -21.64 2.93 23.68
N GLU A 226 -20.53 3.60 23.35
CA GLU A 226 -19.15 3.15 23.59
C GLU A 226 -18.76 1.78 22.96
N LYS A 227 -19.55 1.28 22.00
CA LYS A 227 -19.24 0.04 21.26
C LYS A 227 -18.89 0.35 19.81
N GLU A 228 -17.94 -0.40 19.30
CA GLU A 228 -17.54 -0.37 17.89
C GLU A 228 -17.73 -1.76 17.28
N LYS A 229 -18.11 -1.79 16.01
CA LYS A 229 -18.22 -3.00 15.20
C LYS A 229 -17.17 -2.95 14.10
N ILE A 230 -16.46 -4.04 13.90
CA ILE A 230 -15.54 -4.21 12.80
C ILE A 230 -16.26 -4.95 11.68
N LEU A 231 -16.43 -4.30 10.54
CA LEU A 231 -16.85 -4.96 9.30
C LEU A 231 -15.59 -5.35 8.54
N LEU A 232 -15.38 -6.64 8.36
CA LEU A 232 -14.18 -7.18 7.71
C LEU A 232 -14.58 -7.94 6.45
N THR A 233 -14.01 -7.55 5.29
CA THR A 233 -14.11 -8.27 4.03
C THR A 233 -12.76 -8.84 3.67
N VAL A 234 -12.74 -10.11 3.27
CA VAL A 234 -11.51 -10.85 2.95
C VAL A 234 -11.65 -11.53 1.58
N MET A 235 -10.58 -11.54 0.81
CA MET A 235 -10.40 -12.35 -0.38
C MET A 235 -9.08 -13.13 -0.26
N TYR A 236 -9.15 -14.42 -0.60
CA TYR A 236 -7.99 -15.31 -0.63
C TYR A 236 -8.10 -16.30 -1.79
#